data_75daa49957f3bca26ceab2e7c4efbf86
#
_entry.id   75daa49957f3bca26ceab2e7c4efbf86
#
_cell.length_a   1.000
_cell.length_b   1.000
_cell.length_c   1.000
_cell.angle_alpha   90.00
_cell.angle_beta   90.00
_cell.angle_gamma   90.00
#
_symmetry.space_group_name_H-M   'P 1'
#
loop_
_entity.id
_entity.type
_entity.pdbx_description
1 polymer ?
#
loop_
_entity_poly.entity_id
_entity_poly.type
_entity_poly.pdbx_seq_one_letter_code
_entity_poly.pdbx_strand_id
1 'polypeptide(L)'
;KGYQVEAEHFGQLVMTDVSAQLRQIFFATTDMKKEQGVEGIEPAAIRNVAVLGGGLMGGGIAFVTATKAKLPVRIKDISHQGISHALKYGYDLLNKKVKRRFMRHSEMQNQLANITGTTEFNGFSNVDIAVEAVFEDLTLKQNMVADIESHCKESTIFASNTSSLPIGQIAEKAQRPENVIGLHYFSPVDKMPLAEIIAHEKTSDLTISTTVAFAKKQGKTPIVVKDKAGFYVNRILAPYMNEAAMLLLEGCSIEALDKAMVKFGFPVGPMQLLDEVGIDVGSKIGPILQAELGERFAPPAAFSKLIDDGRLGKKV
;
A
#
# COMPACT_ATOMS: atom_id res chain seq x y z
N LYS A 1 39.64 2.76 -28.88
CA LYS A 1 39.67 3.98 -28.05
C LYS A 1 38.42 4.11 -27.17
N GLY A 2 37.19 4.02 -27.74
CA GLY A 2 35.94 4.16 -26.96
C GLY A 2 35.76 3.09 -25.84
N TYR A 3 35.92 1.83 -26.18
CA TYR A 3 35.81 0.73 -25.20
C TYR A 3 36.83 0.80 -24.04
N GLN A 4 38.02 1.34 -24.32
CA GLN A 4 39.04 1.51 -23.29
C GLN A 4 38.63 2.60 -22.28
N VAL A 5 38.12 3.74 -22.78
CA VAL A 5 37.61 4.85 -21.96
C VAL A 5 36.43 4.38 -21.13
N GLU A 6 35.50 3.61 -21.73
CA GLU A 6 34.34 3.02 -21.01
C GLU A 6 34.79 2.10 -19.88
N ALA A 7 35.74 1.20 -20.13
CA ALA A 7 36.27 0.26 -19.14
C ALA A 7 36.97 0.98 -17.98
N GLU A 8 37.76 2.01 -18.25
CA GLU A 8 38.46 2.83 -17.25
C GLU A 8 37.44 3.57 -16.34
N HIS A 9 36.47 4.25 -16.94
CA HIS A 9 35.41 4.94 -16.16
C HIS A 9 34.52 3.97 -15.41
N PHE A 10 34.14 2.84 -16.00
CA PHE A 10 33.38 1.81 -15.31
C PHE A 10 34.12 1.28 -14.07
N GLY A 11 35.43 0.99 -14.23
CA GLY A 11 36.28 0.57 -13.12
C GLY A 11 36.34 1.60 -11.99
N GLN A 12 36.48 2.89 -12.33
CA GLN A 12 36.46 3.97 -11.34
C GLN A 12 35.12 4.07 -10.62
N LEU A 13 33.99 4.05 -11.35
CA LEU A 13 32.64 4.14 -10.79
C LEU A 13 32.30 2.96 -9.89
N VAL A 14 32.67 1.75 -10.29
CA VAL A 14 32.40 0.52 -9.51
C VAL A 14 33.04 0.57 -8.12
N MET A 15 34.17 1.25 -7.98
CA MET A 15 34.93 1.34 -6.71
C MET A 15 34.41 2.47 -5.78
N THR A 16 33.42 3.26 -6.23
CA THR A 16 32.85 4.33 -5.39
C THR A 16 31.93 3.79 -4.30
N ASP A 17 31.83 4.51 -3.18
CA ASP A 17 30.87 4.21 -2.10
C ASP A 17 29.42 4.21 -2.60
N VAL A 18 29.09 5.15 -3.50
CA VAL A 18 27.76 5.19 -4.13
C VAL A 18 27.44 3.89 -4.84
N SER A 19 28.39 3.37 -5.64
CA SER A 19 28.24 2.09 -6.33
C SER A 19 28.11 0.93 -5.33
N ALA A 20 28.86 0.92 -4.24
CA ALA A 20 28.76 -0.10 -3.20
C ALA A 20 27.36 -0.13 -2.57
N GLN A 21 26.81 1.03 -2.22
CA GLN A 21 25.46 1.14 -1.65
C GLN A 21 24.36 0.75 -2.65
N LEU A 22 24.48 1.15 -3.93
CA LEU A 22 23.54 0.75 -4.97
C LEU A 22 23.54 -0.77 -5.20
N ARG A 23 24.72 -1.42 -5.16
CA ARG A 23 24.81 -2.88 -5.24
C ARG A 23 24.16 -3.56 -4.04
N GLN A 24 24.32 -3.04 -2.83
CA GLN A 24 23.62 -3.56 -1.64
C GLN A 24 22.10 -3.52 -1.81
N ILE A 25 21.56 -2.39 -2.24
CA ILE A 25 20.12 -2.24 -2.51
C ILE A 25 19.67 -3.23 -3.60
N PHE A 26 20.46 -3.40 -4.65
CA PHE A 26 20.16 -4.36 -5.72
C PHE A 26 20.10 -5.79 -5.19
N PHE A 27 21.07 -6.22 -4.40
CA PHE A 27 21.10 -7.57 -3.81
C PHE A 27 19.95 -7.76 -2.82
N ALA A 28 19.73 -6.83 -1.90
CA ALA A 28 18.61 -6.88 -0.96
C ALA A 28 17.25 -6.99 -1.69
N THR A 29 17.03 -6.18 -2.71
CA THR A 29 15.80 -6.24 -3.52
C THR A 29 15.66 -7.56 -4.27
N THR A 30 16.79 -8.13 -4.73
CA THR A 30 16.82 -9.42 -5.43
C THR A 30 16.52 -10.59 -4.48
N ASP A 31 17.07 -10.53 -3.26
CA ASP A 31 16.79 -11.55 -2.24
C ASP A 31 15.33 -11.49 -1.78
N MET A 32 14.76 -10.31 -1.62
CA MET A 32 13.34 -10.16 -1.31
C MET A 32 12.41 -10.75 -2.38
N LYS A 33 12.85 -10.87 -3.63
CA LYS A 33 12.08 -11.58 -4.66
C LYS A 33 11.97 -13.08 -4.39
N LYS A 34 12.87 -13.65 -3.60
CA LYS A 34 12.86 -15.07 -3.19
C LYS A 34 11.98 -15.31 -1.96
N GLU A 35 11.63 -14.25 -1.21
CA GLU A 35 10.77 -14.33 -0.02
C GLU A 35 9.46 -15.06 -0.34
N GLN A 36 9.11 -16.08 0.44
CA GLN A 36 7.90 -16.90 0.24
C GLN A 36 6.84 -16.66 1.32
N GLY A 37 7.16 -15.81 2.29
CA GLY A 37 6.32 -15.56 3.46
C GLY A 37 6.58 -16.58 4.56
N VAL A 38 6.33 -17.85 4.29
CA VAL A 38 6.65 -18.98 5.18
C VAL A 38 7.39 -20.04 4.39
N GLU A 39 8.53 -20.48 4.89
CA GLU A 39 9.38 -21.47 4.22
C GLU A 39 8.67 -22.82 4.10
N GLY A 40 8.73 -23.41 2.92
CA GLY A 40 8.16 -24.72 2.65
C GLY A 40 6.65 -24.76 2.45
N ILE A 41 5.96 -23.61 2.48
CA ILE A 41 4.52 -23.54 2.23
C ILE A 41 4.25 -23.09 0.79
N GLU A 42 3.67 -23.97 -0.02
CA GLU A 42 3.25 -23.65 -1.38
C GLU A 42 2.01 -22.75 -1.36
N PRO A 43 2.06 -21.57 -2.02
CA PRO A 43 0.93 -20.64 -2.05
C PRO A 43 -0.25 -21.21 -2.86
N ALA A 44 -1.45 -20.93 -2.40
CA ALA A 44 -2.66 -21.27 -3.16
C ALA A 44 -2.76 -20.40 -4.45
N ALA A 45 -3.36 -20.97 -5.49
CA ALA A 45 -3.54 -20.28 -6.76
C ALA A 45 -4.63 -19.19 -6.63
N ILE A 46 -4.29 -17.94 -6.87
CA ILE A 46 -5.24 -16.83 -7.01
C ILE A 46 -5.59 -16.67 -8.49
N ARG A 47 -6.88 -16.74 -8.82
CA ARG A 47 -7.45 -16.58 -10.16
C ARG A 47 -8.47 -15.45 -10.23
N ASN A 48 -9.28 -15.27 -9.19
CA ASN A 48 -10.34 -14.28 -9.11
C ASN A 48 -10.13 -13.37 -7.89
N VAL A 49 -10.10 -12.08 -8.12
CA VAL A 49 -9.84 -11.08 -7.09
C VAL A 49 -11.05 -10.17 -6.92
N ALA A 50 -11.41 -9.87 -5.67
CA ALA A 50 -12.33 -8.80 -5.37
C ALA A 50 -11.60 -7.63 -4.71
N VAL A 51 -12.11 -6.42 -4.94
CA VAL A 51 -11.70 -5.20 -4.23
C VAL A 51 -12.94 -4.55 -3.63
N LEU A 52 -12.94 -4.34 -2.33
CA LEU A 52 -14.02 -3.69 -1.61
C LEU A 52 -13.67 -2.21 -1.41
N GLY A 53 -14.46 -1.33 -2.02
CA GLY A 53 -14.21 0.10 -2.10
C GLY A 53 -13.61 0.55 -3.44
N GLY A 54 -14.26 1.52 -4.08
CA GLY A 54 -13.88 2.09 -5.39
C GLY A 54 -13.13 3.42 -5.27
N GLY A 55 -12.63 3.77 -4.08
CA GLY A 55 -11.83 4.97 -3.84
C GLY A 55 -10.44 4.91 -4.48
N LEU A 56 -9.59 5.88 -4.13
CA LEU A 56 -8.22 6.00 -4.66
C LEU A 56 -7.39 4.72 -4.48
N MET A 57 -7.41 4.16 -3.26
CA MET A 57 -6.66 2.93 -2.96
C MET A 57 -7.24 1.73 -3.67
N GLY A 58 -8.56 1.51 -3.60
CA GLY A 58 -9.21 0.39 -4.28
C GLY A 58 -9.06 0.43 -5.80
N GLY A 59 -9.18 1.61 -6.41
CA GLY A 59 -8.90 1.80 -7.84
C GLY A 59 -7.46 1.46 -8.21
N GLY A 60 -6.49 1.88 -7.39
CA GLY A 60 -5.07 1.57 -7.58
C GLY A 60 -4.76 0.08 -7.42
N ILE A 61 -5.35 -0.58 -6.41
CA ILE A 61 -5.21 -2.03 -6.17
C ILE A 61 -5.80 -2.84 -7.34
N ALA A 62 -7.01 -2.47 -7.78
CA ALA A 62 -7.64 -3.10 -8.94
C ALA A 62 -6.79 -2.91 -10.21
N PHE A 63 -6.24 -1.72 -10.40
CA PHE A 63 -5.38 -1.41 -11.54
C PHE A 63 -4.12 -2.30 -11.58
N VAL A 64 -3.37 -2.41 -10.48
CA VAL A 64 -2.16 -3.26 -10.47
C VAL A 64 -2.51 -4.74 -10.57
N THR A 65 -3.64 -5.17 -10.02
CA THR A 65 -4.16 -6.53 -10.16
C THR A 65 -4.42 -6.87 -11.65
N ALA A 66 -5.16 -6.03 -12.34
CA ALA A 66 -5.51 -6.25 -13.74
C ALA A 66 -4.31 -6.13 -14.69
N THR A 67 -3.41 -5.17 -14.45
CA THR A 67 -2.34 -4.81 -15.40
C THR A 67 -1.03 -5.54 -15.14
N LYS A 68 -0.68 -5.79 -13.89
CA LYS A 68 0.58 -6.45 -13.49
C LYS A 68 0.37 -7.93 -13.22
N ALA A 69 -0.56 -8.28 -12.34
CA ALA A 69 -0.89 -9.66 -12.05
C ALA A 69 -1.66 -10.33 -13.19
N LYS A 70 -2.27 -9.56 -14.10
CA LYS A 70 -3.09 -10.04 -15.24
C LYS A 70 -4.25 -10.92 -14.78
N LEU A 71 -4.84 -10.57 -13.65
CA LEU A 71 -5.96 -11.28 -13.05
C LEU A 71 -7.25 -10.47 -13.22
N PRO A 72 -8.41 -11.15 -13.41
CA PRO A 72 -9.69 -10.50 -13.35
C PRO A 72 -9.94 -9.98 -11.94
N VAL A 73 -10.45 -8.76 -11.85
CA VAL A 73 -10.77 -8.11 -10.59
C VAL A 73 -12.16 -7.50 -10.63
N ARG A 74 -12.93 -7.76 -9.59
CA ARG A 74 -14.27 -7.23 -9.42
C ARG A 74 -14.31 -6.25 -8.27
N ILE A 75 -14.60 -4.98 -8.55
CA ILE A 75 -14.72 -3.93 -7.55
C ILE A 75 -16.15 -3.93 -7.03
N LYS A 76 -16.32 -4.00 -5.70
CA LYS A 76 -17.60 -3.72 -5.04
C LYS A 76 -17.50 -2.37 -4.33
N ASP A 77 -18.48 -1.51 -4.60
CA ASP A 77 -18.67 -0.25 -3.88
C ASP A 77 -20.15 -0.08 -3.54
N ILE A 78 -20.46 0.73 -2.55
CA ILE A 78 -21.85 1.06 -2.19
C ILE A 78 -22.53 1.91 -3.26
N SER A 79 -21.77 2.54 -4.17
CA SER A 79 -22.26 3.45 -5.19
C SER A 79 -21.64 3.20 -6.57
N HIS A 80 -22.42 3.43 -7.61
CA HIS A 80 -21.90 3.45 -8.98
C HIS A 80 -20.84 4.54 -9.20
N GLN A 81 -20.87 5.63 -8.42
CA GLN A 81 -19.89 6.70 -8.50
C GLN A 81 -18.51 6.20 -8.03
N GLY A 82 -18.43 5.45 -6.93
CA GLY A 82 -17.19 4.84 -6.47
C GLY A 82 -16.60 3.87 -7.50
N ILE A 83 -17.46 3.03 -8.10
CA ILE A 83 -17.04 2.13 -9.19
C ILE A 83 -16.49 2.93 -10.38
N SER A 84 -17.22 3.97 -10.81
CA SER A 84 -16.79 4.82 -11.92
C SER A 84 -15.46 5.52 -11.64
N HIS A 85 -15.23 5.97 -10.41
CA HIS A 85 -13.96 6.55 -9.97
C HIS A 85 -12.79 5.57 -10.14
N ALA A 86 -12.95 4.33 -9.67
CA ALA A 86 -11.91 3.30 -9.80
C ALA A 86 -11.61 2.94 -11.26
N LEU A 87 -12.66 2.79 -12.09
CA LEU A 87 -12.52 2.52 -13.52
C LEU A 87 -11.81 3.68 -14.24
N LYS A 88 -12.22 4.93 -13.92
CA LYS A 88 -11.60 6.14 -14.46
C LYS A 88 -10.12 6.24 -14.08
N TYR A 89 -9.74 5.91 -12.85
CA TYR A 89 -8.35 5.88 -12.42
C TYR A 89 -7.50 4.98 -13.33
N GLY A 90 -7.92 3.74 -13.56
CA GLY A 90 -7.24 2.81 -14.47
C GLY A 90 -7.18 3.31 -15.91
N TYR A 91 -8.31 3.84 -16.42
CA TYR A 91 -8.38 4.42 -17.75
C TYR A 91 -7.38 5.58 -17.93
N ASP A 92 -7.35 6.53 -17.01
CA ASP A 92 -6.50 7.71 -17.10
C ASP A 92 -5.00 7.34 -17.13
N LEU A 93 -4.59 6.34 -16.33
CA LEU A 93 -3.21 5.85 -16.33
C LEU A 93 -2.82 5.18 -17.65
N LEU A 94 -3.68 4.32 -18.20
CA LEU A 94 -3.41 3.63 -19.44
C LEU A 94 -3.49 4.57 -20.65
N ASN A 95 -4.47 5.48 -20.66
CA ASN A 95 -4.63 6.45 -21.71
C ASN A 95 -3.41 7.39 -21.85
N LYS A 96 -2.75 7.75 -20.73
CA LYS A 96 -1.48 8.48 -20.75
C LYS A 96 -0.40 7.69 -21.51
N LYS A 97 -0.36 6.36 -21.37
CA LYS A 97 0.60 5.50 -22.13
C LYS A 97 0.24 5.43 -23.61
N VAL A 98 -1.05 5.33 -23.93
CA VAL A 98 -1.53 5.33 -25.32
C VAL A 98 -1.18 6.66 -26.00
N LYS A 99 -1.49 7.80 -25.37
CA LYS A 99 -1.15 9.14 -25.89
C LYS A 99 0.35 9.33 -26.12
N ARG A 100 1.18 8.70 -25.28
CA ARG A 100 2.66 8.71 -25.42
C ARG A 100 3.18 7.63 -26.38
N ARG A 101 2.31 6.84 -27.02
CA ARG A 101 2.65 5.72 -27.93
C ARG A 101 3.44 4.58 -27.27
N PHE A 102 3.38 4.44 -25.95
CA PHE A 102 3.96 3.30 -25.21
C PHE A 102 3.03 2.09 -25.14
N MET A 103 1.80 2.23 -25.61
CA MET A 103 0.76 1.19 -25.57
C MET A 103 -0.22 1.39 -26.73
N ARG A 104 -0.71 0.30 -27.31
CA ARG A 104 -1.78 0.36 -28.30
C ARG A 104 -3.14 0.51 -27.62
N HIS A 105 -4.09 1.13 -28.29
CA HIS A 105 -5.45 1.29 -27.77
C HIS A 105 -6.13 -0.07 -27.46
N SER A 106 -5.93 -1.08 -28.32
CA SER A 106 -6.44 -2.44 -28.11
C SER A 106 -5.87 -3.10 -26.84
N GLU A 107 -4.59 -2.89 -26.55
CA GLU A 107 -3.96 -3.39 -25.32
C GLU A 107 -4.56 -2.72 -24.07
N MET A 108 -4.82 -1.42 -24.14
CA MET A 108 -5.51 -0.69 -23.08
C MET A 108 -6.90 -1.28 -22.83
N GLN A 109 -7.69 -1.49 -23.88
CA GLN A 109 -9.03 -2.06 -23.76
C GLN A 109 -8.99 -3.47 -23.14
N ASN A 110 -8.07 -4.32 -23.57
CA ASN A 110 -7.89 -5.66 -23.02
C ASN A 110 -7.54 -5.64 -21.52
N GLN A 111 -6.70 -4.70 -21.09
CA GLN A 111 -6.37 -4.57 -19.67
C GLN A 111 -7.53 -4.05 -18.85
N LEU A 112 -8.30 -3.08 -19.37
CA LEU A 112 -9.48 -2.55 -18.68
C LEU A 112 -10.61 -3.57 -18.60
N ALA A 113 -10.74 -4.47 -19.58
CA ALA A 113 -11.74 -5.54 -19.58
C ALA A 113 -11.58 -6.51 -18.39
N ASN A 114 -10.40 -6.58 -17.79
CA ASN A 114 -10.17 -7.35 -16.57
C ASN A 114 -10.72 -6.68 -15.30
N ILE A 115 -11.21 -5.43 -15.37
CA ILE A 115 -11.77 -4.71 -14.23
C ILE A 115 -13.28 -4.57 -14.42
N THR A 116 -14.03 -5.16 -13.50
CA THR A 116 -15.50 -5.04 -13.47
C THR A 116 -15.97 -4.42 -12.17
N GLY A 117 -17.19 -3.89 -12.13
CA GLY A 117 -17.75 -3.28 -10.94
C GLY A 117 -19.15 -3.77 -10.61
N THR A 118 -19.52 -3.74 -9.35
CA THR A 118 -20.85 -4.08 -8.85
C THR A 118 -21.16 -3.32 -7.55
N THR A 119 -22.44 -3.05 -7.29
CA THR A 119 -22.90 -2.54 -5.99
C THR A 119 -23.33 -3.66 -5.04
N GLU A 120 -23.45 -4.89 -5.54
CA GLU A 120 -23.90 -6.07 -4.83
C GLU A 120 -22.78 -7.14 -4.80
N PHE A 121 -23.02 -8.28 -4.13
CA PHE A 121 -22.05 -9.39 -4.07
C PHE A 121 -22.17 -10.36 -5.27
N ASN A 122 -22.78 -9.93 -6.37
CA ASN A 122 -22.89 -10.75 -7.58
C ASN A 122 -21.51 -11.10 -8.16
N GLY A 123 -21.24 -12.40 -8.32
CA GLY A 123 -19.98 -12.92 -8.86
C GLY A 123 -18.86 -13.09 -7.82
N PHE A 124 -19.19 -13.05 -6.51
CA PHE A 124 -18.23 -13.22 -5.43
C PHE A 124 -17.99 -14.68 -5.03
N SER A 125 -18.88 -15.60 -5.37
CA SER A 125 -18.81 -17.03 -4.97
C SER A 125 -17.48 -17.72 -5.31
N ASN A 126 -16.77 -17.27 -6.35
CA ASN A 126 -15.51 -17.86 -6.80
C ASN A 126 -14.28 -16.98 -6.50
N VAL A 127 -14.41 -15.95 -5.68
CA VAL A 127 -13.30 -15.08 -5.28
C VAL A 127 -12.29 -15.86 -4.45
N ASP A 128 -11.01 -15.73 -4.77
CA ASP A 128 -9.89 -16.33 -4.03
C ASP A 128 -9.34 -15.41 -2.95
N ILE A 129 -9.29 -14.11 -3.25
CA ILE A 129 -8.86 -13.07 -2.33
C ILE A 129 -9.71 -11.81 -2.51
N ALA A 130 -10.20 -11.28 -1.40
CA ALA A 130 -10.91 -10.00 -1.35
C ALA A 130 -10.03 -8.98 -0.62
N VAL A 131 -9.61 -7.92 -1.34
CA VAL A 131 -8.82 -6.83 -0.76
C VAL A 131 -9.75 -5.70 -0.35
N GLU A 132 -9.82 -5.41 0.94
CA GLU A 132 -10.65 -4.36 1.49
C GLU A 132 -9.89 -3.02 1.53
N ALA A 133 -10.49 -1.97 0.97
CA ALA A 133 -9.99 -0.61 0.91
C ALA A 133 -11.11 0.42 1.15
N VAL A 134 -11.94 0.16 2.16
CA VAL A 134 -13.02 1.06 2.61
C VAL A 134 -12.53 2.02 3.71
N PHE A 135 -13.44 2.82 4.27
CA PHE A 135 -13.11 3.76 5.34
C PHE A 135 -12.50 3.06 6.57
N GLU A 136 -11.65 3.81 7.30
CA GLU A 136 -10.92 3.33 8.47
C GLU A 136 -11.84 3.29 9.70
N ASP A 137 -12.76 2.33 9.72
CA ASP A 137 -13.71 2.06 10.79
C ASP A 137 -13.72 0.56 11.11
N LEU A 138 -13.48 0.21 12.37
CA LEU A 138 -13.36 -1.17 12.81
C LEU A 138 -14.65 -1.98 12.60
N THR A 139 -15.80 -1.39 12.94
CA THR A 139 -17.10 -2.08 12.81
C THR A 139 -17.42 -2.34 11.35
N LEU A 140 -17.16 -1.36 10.48
CA LEU A 140 -17.33 -1.51 9.03
C LEU A 140 -16.46 -2.65 8.49
N LYS A 141 -15.19 -2.71 8.89
CA LYS A 141 -14.26 -3.75 8.42
C LYS A 141 -14.65 -5.14 8.94
N GLN A 142 -15.10 -5.26 10.19
CA GLN A 142 -15.65 -6.51 10.73
C GLN A 142 -16.89 -6.98 9.95
N ASN A 143 -17.79 -6.05 9.59
CA ASN A 143 -18.95 -6.37 8.75
C ASN A 143 -18.52 -6.83 7.35
N MET A 144 -17.48 -6.22 6.76
CA MET A 144 -16.95 -6.66 5.48
C MET A 144 -16.35 -8.07 5.54
N VAL A 145 -15.71 -8.46 6.66
CA VAL A 145 -15.27 -9.85 6.88
C VAL A 145 -16.48 -10.79 6.84
N ALA A 146 -17.52 -10.51 7.62
CA ALA A 146 -18.74 -11.33 7.67
C ALA A 146 -19.44 -11.43 6.29
N ASP A 147 -19.49 -10.33 5.55
CA ASP A 147 -20.03 -10.30 4.19
C ASP A 147 -19.24 -11.22 3.25
N ILE A 148 -17.91 -11.17 3.28
CA ILE A 148 -17.06 -12.05 2.47
C ILE A 148 -17.23 -13.52 2.89
N GLU A 149 -17.30 -13.80 4.18
CA GLU A 149 -17.53 -15.15 4.68
C GLU A 149 -18.87 -15.74 4.25
N SER A 150 -19.90 -14.89 4.07
CA SER A 150 -21.23 -15.34 3.66
C SER A 150 -21.41 -15.47 2.14
N HIS A 151 -20.67 -14.68 1.33
CA HIS A 151 -20.88 -14.63 -0.12
C HIS A 151 -19.78 -15.33 -0.93
N CYS A 152 -18.66 -15.67 -0.31
CA CYS A 152 -17.51 -16.28 -0.95
C CYS A 152 -17.30 -17.72 -0.46
N LYS A 153 -16.42 -18.44 -1.15
CA LYS A 153 -16.02 -19.78 -0.72
C LYS A 153 -15.23 -19.75 0.58
N GLU A 154 -15.23 -20.85 1.31
CA GLU A 154 -14.58 -20.98 2.63
C GLU A 154 -13.08 -20.64 2.60
N SER A 155 -12.40 -20.94 1.51
CA SER A 155 -10.96 -20.68 1.34
C SER A 155 -10.63 -19.24 0.90
N THR A 156 -11.61 -18.35 0.79
CA THR A 156 -11.37 -16.95 0.39
C THR A 156 -10.58 -16.22 1.47
N ILE A 157 -9.49 -15.59 1.04
CA ILE A 157 -8.69 -14.72 1.91
C ILE A 157 -9.33 -13.34 1.96
N PHE A 158 -9.51 -12.81 3.17
CA PHE A 158 -9.84 -11.41 3.40
C PHE A 158 -8.57 -10.64 3.74
N ALA A 159 -8.19 -9.70 2.89
CA ALA A 159 -6.99 -8.90 3.03
C ALA A 159 -7.35 -7.43 3.26
N SER A 160 -7.13 -6.89 4.45
CA SER A 160 -7.42 -5.48 4.76
C SER A 160 -6.26 -4.56 4.37
N ASN A 161 -6.56 -3.46 3.66
CA ASN A 161 -5.60 -2.38 3.37
C ASN A 161 -5.61 -1.29 4.46
N THR A 162 -6.00 -1.63 5.68
CA THR A 162 -5.90 -0.69 6.80
C THR A 162 -4.47 -0.20 6.99
N SER A 163 -4.31 1.05 7.42
CA SER A 163 -3.00 1.65 7.74
C SER A 163 -2.69 1.69 9.23
N SER A 164 -3.69 1.43 10.09
CA SER A 164 -3.57 1.65 11.53
C SER A 164 -4.30 0.64 12.41
N LEU A 165 -5.44 0.09 11.96
CA LEU A 165 -6.23 -0.83 12.76
C LEU A 165 -5.55 -2.21 12.86
N PRO A 166 -5.39 -2.78 14.07
CA PRO A 166 -4.86 -4.12 14.23
C PRO A 166 -5.68 -5.16 13.48
N ILE A 167 -5.02 -6.03 12.75
CA ILE A 167 -5.69 -7.07 11.95
C ILE A 167 -6.42 -8.07 12.86
N GLY A 168 -5.83 -8.38 14.02
CA GLY A 168 -6.49 -9.24 15.03
C GLY A 168 -7.83 -8.70 15.50
N GLN A 169 -7.99 -7.36 15.61
CA GLN A 169 -9.28 -6.75 15.96
C GLN A 169 -10.28 -6.85 14.79
N ILE A 170 -9.82 -6.69 13.56
CA ILE A 170 -10.68 -6.89 12.37
C ILE A 170 -11.16 -8.35 12.30
N ALA A 171 -10.28 -9.29 12.63
CA ALA A 171 -10.56 -10.73 12.63
C ALA A 171 -11.32 -11.25 13.85
N GLU A 172 -11.57 -10.41 14.86
CA GLU A 172 -12.12 -10.85 16.17
C GLU A 172 -13.46 -11.58 16.04
N LYS A 173 -14.32 -11.11 15.12
CA LYS A 173 -15.65 -11.69 14.86
C LYS A 173 -15.69 -12.63 13.66
N ALA A 174 -14.55 -12.87 13.02
CA ALA A 174 -14.47 -13.76 11.87
C ALA A 174 -14.79 -15.22 12.26
N GLN A 175 -15.50 -15.92 11.42
CA GLN A 175 -15.71 -17.38 11.53
C GLN A 175 -14.45 -18.15 11.11
N ARG A 176 -13.66 -17.58 10.21
CA ARG A 176 -12.41 -18.14 9.67
C ARG A 176 -11.26 -17.13 9.83
N PRO A 177 -10.86 -16.81 11.09
CA PRO A 177 -9.82 -15.81 11.34
C PRO A 177 -8.47 -16.18 10.71
N GLU A 178 -8.21 -17.46 10.44
CA GLU A 178 -7.01 -17.93 9.75
C GLU A 178 -6.88 -17.43 8.30
N ASN A 179 -7.98 -17.00 7.69
CA ASN A 179 -8.04 -16.42 6.35
C ASN A 179 -8.06 -14.89 6.35
N VAL A 180 -7.94 -14.25 7.53
CA VAL A 180 -7.88 -12.78 7.63
C VAL A 180 -6.42 -12.33 7.75
N ILE A 181 -6.03 -11.34 6.94
CA ILE A 181 -4.67 -10.83 6.88
C ILE A 181 -4.68 -9.34 6.54
N GLY A 182 -3.62 -8.62 6.87
CA GLY A 182 -3.38 -7.27 6.38
C GLY A 182 -2.58 -7.30 5.07
N LEU A 183 -2.97 -6.44 4.14
CA LEU A 183 -2.23 -6.20 2.90
C LEU A 183 -2.21 -4.69 2.63
N HIS A 184 -1.28 -4.02 3.29
CA HIS A 184 -1.17 -2.57 3.30
C HIS A 184 -0.34 -2.09 2.11
N TYR A 185 -0.98 -1.35 1.22
CA TYR A 185 -0.35 -0.69 0.08
C TYR A 185 -0.08 0.78 0.39
N PHE A 186 0.86 1.35 -0.32
CA PHE A 186 1.21 2.77 -0.23
C PHE A 186 0.72 3.53 -1.45
N SER A 187 0.27 4.77 -1.22
CA SER A 187 -0.23 5.66 -2.27
C SER A 187 0.91 6.44 -2.96
N PRO A 188 0.89 6.56 -4.31
CA PRO A 188 0.01 5.93 -5.29
C PRO A 188 0.35 4.46 -5.51
N VAL A 189 -0.68 3.57 -5.52
CA VAL A 189 -0.47 2.12 -5.56
C VAL A 189 0.31 1.65 -6.80
N ASP A 190 0.12 2.30 -7.94
CA ASP A 190 0.79 1.95 -9.20
C ASP A 190 2.30 2.28 -9.21
N LYS A 191 2.75 3.17 -8.32
CA LYS A 191 4.14 3.64 -8.25
C LYS A 191 4.91 3.07 -7.07
N MET A 192 4.25 2.93 -5.92
CA MET A 192 4.90 2.50 -4.67
C MET A 192 5.17 0.99 -4.71
N PRO A 193 6.44 0.56 -4.62
CA PRO A 193 6.80 -0.86 -4.76
C PRO A 193 6.51 -1.68 -3.51
N LEU A 194 6.58 -1.09 -2.32
CA LEU A 194 6.42 -1.80 -1.05
C LEU A 194 4.97 -2.20 -0.80
N ALA A 195 4.78 -3.37 -0.21
CA ALA A 195 3.53 -3.80 0.43
C ALA A 195 3.85 -4.51 1.75
N GLU A 196 3.15 -4.16 2.82
CA GLU A 196 3.25 -4.86 4.09
C GLU A 196 2.18 -5.95 4.17
N ILE A 197 2.62 -7.15 4.48
CA ILE A 197 1.77 -8.32 4.76
C ILE A 197 1.71 -8.46 6.28
N ILE A 198 0.56 -8.18 6.88
CA ILE A 198 0.43 -8.14 8.34
C ILE A 198 -0.30 -9.38 8.81
N ALA A 199 0.43 -10.29 9.44
CA ALA A 199 -0.12 -11.52 10.01
C ALA A 199 -0.46 -11.31 11.48
N HIS A 200 -1.72 -11.59 11.87
CA HIS A 200 -2.11 -11.68 13.26
C HIS A 200 -1.94 -13.11 13.79
N GLU A 201 -2.13 -13.33 15.09
CA GLU A 201 -1.80 -14.60 15.77
C GLU A 201 -2.50 -15.83 15.19
N LYS A 202 -3.68 -15.69 14.59
CA LYS A 202 -4.45 -16.78 14.00
C LYS A 202 -4.31 -16.91 12.50
N THR A 203 -3.64 -15.98 11.82
CA THR A 203 -3.43 -16.05 10.35
C THR A 203 -2.65 -17.31 9.99
N SER A 204 -3.17 -18.12 9.07
CA SER A 204 -2.51 -19.37 8.66
C SER A 204 -1.28 -19.10 7.77
N ASP A 205 -0.31 -20.00 7.83
CA ASP A 205 0.89 -19.97 6.99
C ASP A 205 0.56 -19.97 5.50
N LEU A 206 -0.49 -20.69 5.12
CA LEU A 206 -1.01 -20.72 3.73
C LEU A 206 -1.53 -19.34 3.32
N THR A 207 -2.27 -18.65 4.19
CA THR A 207 -2.77 -17.29 3.94
C THR A 207 -1.62 -16.31 3.76
N ILE A 208 -0.58 -16.39 4.61
CA ILE A 208 0.63 -15.55 4.52
C ILE A 208 1.32 -15.79 3.17
N SER A 209 1.69 -17.03 2.86
CA SER A 209 2.44 -17.36 1.64
C SER A 209 1.66 -17.03 0.37
N THR A 210 0.33 -17.26 0.39
CA THR A 210 -0.55 -16.92 -0.73
C THR A 210 -0.64 -15.41 -0.97
N THR A 211 -0.74 -14.62 0.12
CA THR A 211 -0.80 -13.15 0.03
C THR A 211 0.53 -12.56 -0.43
N VAL A 212 1.67 -13.10 0.04
CA VAL A 212 3.01 -12.74 -0.46
C VAL A 212 3.13 -13.01 -1.96
N ALA A 213 2.73 -14.19 -2.42
CA ALA A 213 2.77 -14.55 -3.84
C ALA A 213 1.86 -13.65 -4.69
N PHE A 214 0.67 -13.30 -4.17
CA PHE A 214 -0.26 -12.38 -4.82
C PHE A 214 0.36 -10.98 -4.95
N ALA A 215 0.90 -10.41 -3.88
CA ALA A 215 1.55 -9.10 -3.91
C ALA A 215 2.72 -9.05 -4.91
N LYS A 216 3.52 -10.12 -4.99
CA LYS A 216 4.58 -10.23 -6.01
C LYS A 216 4.05 -10.22 -7.44
N LYS A 217 2.95 -10.94 -7.72
CA LYS A 217 2.30 -10.90 -9.03
C LYS A 217 1.83 -9.51 -9.42
N GLN A 218 1.45 -8.69 -8.44
CA GLN A 218 1.11 -7.27 -8.66
C GLN A 218 2.34 -6.37 -8.85
N GLY A 219 3.55 -6.93 -8.86
CA GLY A 219 4.82 -6.19 -9.01
C GLY A 219 5.24 -5.47 -7.73
N LYS A 220 4.76 -5.92 -6.57
CA LYS A 220 5.16 -5.41 -5.26
C LYS A 220 6.38 -6.15 -4.70
N THR A 221 7.05 -5.48 -3.79
CA THR A 221 8.07 -6.05 -2.89
C THR A 221 7.40 -6.22 -1.53
N PRO A 222 6.87 -7.42 -1.21
CA PRO A 222 6.21 -7.65 0.07
C PRO A 222 7.22 -7.85 1.19
N ILE A 223 6.88 -7.34 2.38
CA ILE A 223 7.50 -7.67 3.66
C ILE A 223 6.45 -8.23 4.60
N VAL A 224 6.76 -9.32 5.29
CA VAL A 224 5.87 -9.89 6.31
C VAL A 224 6.19 -9.24 7.65
N VAL A 225 5.19 -8.65 8.28
CA VAL A 225 5.32 -7.93 9.55
C VAL A 225 4.28 -8.42 10.57
N LYS A 226 4.58 -8.21 11.85
CA LYS A 226 3.66 -8.55 12.93
C LYS A 226 2.54 -7.53 13.03
N ASP A 227 1.37 -8.00 13.48
CA ASP A 227 0.21 -7.18 13.77
C ASP A 227 0.44 -6.34 15.05
N LYS A 228 0.97 -5.16 14.88
CA LYS A 228 1.22 -4.16 15.92
C LYS A 228 0.89 -2.77 15.39
N ALA A 229 0.55 -1.84 16.27
CA ALA A 229 0.18 -0.48 15.92
C ALA A 229 1.17 0.18 14.96
N GLY A 230 0.66 0.69 13.83
CA GLY A 230 1.46 1.33 12.78
C GLY A 230 2.35 0.39 11.96
N PHE A 231 2.23 -0.93 12.17
CA PHE A 231 2.99 -1.98 11.47
C PHE A 231 4.50 -1.72 11.48
N TYR A 232 5.16 -1.71 10.33
CA TYR A 232 6.57 -1.34 10.24
C TYR A 232 6.75 0.11 9.77
N VAL A 233 6.16 0.48 8.63
CA VAL A 233 6.43 1.79 8.00
C VAL A 233 5.91 2.95 8.81
N ASN A 234 4.64 2.92 9.23
CA ASN A 234 4.08 4.03 10.02
C ASN A 234 4.76 4.15 11.39
N ARG A 235 5.21 3.03 11.96
CA ARG A 235 5.93 3.01 13.22
C ARG A 235 7.30 3.69 13.16
N ILE A 236 8.01 3.63 12.03
CA ILE A 236 9.28 4.34 11.84
C ILE A 236 9.07 5.75 11.31
N LEU A 237 7.99 5.97 10.54
CA LEU A 237 7.69 7.27 9.93
C LEU A 237 7.16 8.29 10.96
N ALA A 238 6.33 7.86 11.91
CA ALA A 238 5.70 8.79 12.85
C ALA A 238 6.70 9.59 13.71
N PRO A 239 7.72 8.98 14.35
CA PRO A 239 8.74 9.76 15.06
C PRO A 239 9.50 10.74 14.15
N TYR A 240 9.82 10.33 12.92
CA TYR A 240 10.45 11.20 11.93
C TYR A 240 9.60 12.44 11.61
N MET A 241 8.30 12.23 11.41
CA MET A 241 7.36 13.32 11.14
C MET A 241 7.17 14.23 12.36
N ASN A 242 7.13 13.65 13.56
CA ASN A 242 7.04 14.41 14.81
C ASN A 242 8.28 15.30 15.01
N GLU A 243 9.48 14.76 14.83
CA GLU A 243 10.72 15.55 14.92
C GLU A 243 10.77 16.67 13.88
N ALA A 244 10.35 16.39 12.65
CA ALA A 244 10.26 17.42 11.62
C ALA A 244 9.30 18.55 11.99
N ALA A 245 8.16 18.22 12.60
CA ALA A 245 7.21 19.20 13.08
C ALA A 245 7.74 20.01 14.28
N MET A 246 8.48 19.37 15.18
CA MET A 246 9.13 20.08 16.32
C MET A 246 10.17 21.07 15.82
N LEU A 247 11.02 20.70 14.86
CA LEU A 247 11.98 21.60 14.23
C LEU A 247 11.31 22.81 13.58
N LEU A 248 10.14 22.62 12.96
CA LEU A 248 9.34 23.71 12.40
C LEU A 248 8.86 24.67 13.51
N LEU A 249 8.39 24.12 14.64
CA LEU A 249 7.97 24.94 15.80
C LEU A 249 9.14 25.71 16.45
N GLU A 250 10.36 25.19 16.38
CA GLU A 250 11.60 25.83 16.81
C GLU A 250 12.09 26.92 15.84
N GLY A 251 11.39 27.13 14.71
CA GLY A 251 11.67 28.20 13.76
C GLY A 251 12.45 27.78 12.52
N CYS A 252 12.64 26.48 12.28
CA CYS A 252 13.21 26.00 11.03
C CYS A 252 12.22 26.27 9.86
N SER A 253 12.70 26.75 8.71
CA SER A 253 11.83 26.94 7.57
C SER A 253 11.47 25.62 6.88
N ILE A 254 10.27 25.54 6.31
CA ILE A 254 9.77 24.37 5.56
C ILE A 254 10.76 24.01 4.46
N GLU A 255 11.20 25.00 3.68
CA GLU A 255 12.10 24.81 2.54
C GLU A 255 13.48 24.29 2.96
N ALA A 256 14.01 24.79 4.09
CA ALA A 256 15.31 24.33 4.60
C ALA A 256 15.23 22.88 5.08
N LEU A 257 14.15 22.53 5.80
CA LEU A 257 13.92 21.19 6.32
C LEU A 257 13.73 20.18 5.18
N ASP A 258 12.84 20.46 4.25
CA ASP A 258 12.58 19.58 3.10
C ASP A 258 13.82 19.40 2.23
N LYS A 259 14.53 20.49 1.94
CA LYS A 259 15.78 20.45 1.16
C LYS A 259 16.88 19.62 1.86
N ALA A 260 17.01 19.73 3.18
CA ALA A 260 17.98 18.96 3.95
C ALA A 260 17.69 17.46 3.86
N MET A 261 16.44 17.05 3.99
CA MET A 261 16.05 15.65 3.93
C MET A 261 16.12 15.06 2.52
N VAL A 262 15.79 15.84 1.49
CA VAL A 262 16.00 15.42 0.10
C VAL A 262 17.50 15.26 -0.20
N LYS A 263 18.35 16.17 0.29
CA LYS A 263 19.81 16.06 0.17
C LYS A 263 20.36 14.83 0.92
N PHE A 264 19.75 14.46 2.05
CA PHE A 264 20.11 13.26 2.80
C PHE A 264 19.77 11.98 2.03
N GLY A 265 18.74 11.99 1.16
CA GLY A 265 18.37 10.85 0.31
C GLY A 265 16.88 10.49 0.30
N PHE A 266 16.03 11.25 0.99
CA PHE A 266 14.58 11.04 0.89
C PHE A 266 14.06 11.55 -0.46
N PRO A 267 13.08 10.87 -1.07
CA PRO A 267 12.50 11.29 -2.36
C PRO A 267 11.73 12.61 -2.27
N VAL A 268 11.17 12.91 -1.09
CA VAL A 268 10.47 14.15 -0.75
C VAL A 268 10.80 14.55 0.68
N GLY A 269 10.71 15.83 0.99
CA GLY A 269 10.87 16.31 2.36
C GLY A 269 9.66 15.99 3.25
N PRO A 270 9.80 16.04 4.58
CA PRO A 270 8.75 15.68 5.51
C PRO A 270 7.52 16.58 5.42
N MET A 271 7.70 17.87 5.20
CA MET A 271 6.58 18.82 5.10
C MET A 271 5.82 18.64 3.78
N GLN A 272 6.54 18.43 2.69
CA GLN A 272 5.91 18.07 1.42
C GLN A 272 5.16 16.74 1.54
N LEU A 273 5.73 15.74 2.21
CA LEU A 273 5.07 14.45 2.43
C LEU A 273 3.76 14.62 3.23
N LEU A 274 3.79 15.40 4.30
CA LEU A 274 2.61 15.69 5.12
C LEU A 274 1.51 16.37 4.30
N ASP A 275 1.88 17.33 3.47
CA ASP A 275 0.97 18.05 2.57
C ASP A 275 0.34 17.13 1.51
N GLU A 276 1.12 16.20 0.95
CA GLU A 276 0.65 15.24 -0.06
C GLU A 276 -0.24 14.12 0.52
N VAL A 277 0.10 13.60 1.70
CA VAL A 277 -0.68 12.56 2.40
C VAL A 277 -1.96 13.16 3.00
N GLY A 278 -1.87 14.35 3.51
CA GLY A 278 -2.92 15.09 4.22
C GLY A 278 -2.67 15.11 5.73
N ILE A 279 -2.76 16.30 6.31
CA ILE A 279 -2.52 16.56 7.73
C ILE A 279 -3.56 15.83 8.60
N ASP A 280 -4.79 15.72 8.11
CA ASP A 280 -5.89 14.97 8.75
C ASP A 280 -5.60 13.46 8.89
N VAL A 281 -4.85 12.88 7.97
CA VAL A 281 -4.44 11.47 8.06
C VAL A 281 -3.39 11.27 9.15
N GLY A 282 -2.37 12.13 9.18
CA GLY A 282 -1.33 12.09 10.22
C GLY A 282 -1.92 12.24 11.63
N SER A 283 -2.90 13.13 11.80
CA SER A 283 -3.55 13.37 13.09
C SER A 283 -4.36 12.19 13.62
N LYS A 284 -4.91 11.35 12.76
CA LYS A 284 -5.66 10.14 13.18
C LYS A 284 -4.74 9.01 13.62
N ILE A 285 -3.56 8.89 13.01
CA ILE A 285 -2.60 7.83 13.32
C ILE A 285 -1.84 8.12 14.62
N GLY A 286 -1.47 9.37 14.86
CA GLY A 286 -0.69 9.79 16.03
C GLY A 286 -1.25 9.32 17.38
N PRO A 287 -2.52 9.59 17.70
CA PRO A 287 -3.13 9.14 18.95
C PRO A 287 -3.15 7.61 19.14
N ILE A 288 -3.35 6.85 18.05
CA ILE A 288 -3.32 5.38 18.09
C ILE A 288 -1.92 4.90 18.46
N LEU A 289 -0.89 5.47 17.81
CA LEU A 289 0.50 5.12 18.10
C LEU A 289 0.91 5.54 19.51
N GLN A 290 0.48 6.71 19.98
CA GLN A 290 0.76 7.17 21.34
C GLN A 290 0.13 6.25 22.39
N ALA A 291 -1.12 5.85 22.21
CA ALA A 291 -1.81 4.95 23.14
C ALA A 291 -1.10 3.58 23.25
N GLU A 292 -0.60 3.05 22.16
CA GLU A 292 0.01 1.73 22.08
C GLU A 292 1.52 1.72 22.38
N LEU A 293 2.23 2.80 22.04
CA LEU A 293 3.70 2.85 22.05
C LEU A 293 4.28 3.92 23.01
N GLY A 294 3.41 4.71 23.64
CA GLY A 294 3.76 5.70 24.65
C GLY A 294 4.10 7.10 24.11
N GLU A 295 4.50 8.00 25.03
CA GLU A 295 4.67 9.45 24.79
C GLU A 295 5.63 9.81 23.65
N ARG A 296 6.58 8.97 23.33
CA ARG A 296 7.49 9.20 22.18
C ARG A 296 6.75 9.38 20.85
N PHE A 297 5.52 8.86 20.76
CA PHE A 297 4.67 8.94 19.58
C PHE A 297 3.61 10.02 19.67
N ALA A 298 3.60 10.85 20.73
CA ALA A 298 2.65 11.93 20.88
C ALA A 298 2.79 12.93 19.71
N PRO A 299 1.71 13.21 18.98
CA PRO A 299 1.77 14.19 17.89
C PRO A 299 1.93 15.60 18.46
N PRO A 300 2.72 16.49 17.81
CA PRO A 300 2.82 17.88 18.20
C PRO A 300 1.45 18.58 18.17
N ALA A 301 1.16 19.38 19.20
CA ALA A 301 -0.12 20.11 19.34
C ALA A 301 -0.43 21.06 18.16
N ALA A 302 0.60 21.48 17.41
CA ALA A 302 0.43 22.32 16.23
C ALA A 302 -0.43 21.65 15.13
N PHE A 303 -0.43 20.33 15.04
CA PHE A 303 -1.24 19.63 14.03
C PHE A 303 -2.74 19.79 14.28
N SER A 304 -3.18 19.73 15.54
CA SER A 304 -4.58 19.99 15.90
C SER A 304 -5.04 21.36 15.42
N LYS A 305 -4.21 22.41 15.66
CA LYS A 305 -4.53 23.78 15.22
C LYS A 305 -4.66 23.91 13.70
N LEU A 306 -3.79 23.23 12.92
CA LEU A 306 -3.89 23.25 11.46
C LEU A 306 -5.20 22.62 10.98
N ILE A 307 -5.66 21.56 11.63
CA ILE A 307 -6.92 20.89 11.29
C ILE A 307 -8.12 21.76 11.65
N ASP A 308 -8.10 22.37 12.85
CA ASP A 308 -9.15 23.30 13.30
C ASP A 308 -9.28 24.51 12.35
N ASP A 309 -8.16 24.96 11.77
CA ASP A 309 -8.11 26.00 10.74
C ASP A 309 -8.54 25.53 9.34
N GLY A 310 -8.88 24.24 9.16
CA GLY A 310 -9.24 23.65 7.87
C GLY A 310 -8.05 23.43 6.91
N ARG A 311 -6.83 23.48 7.40
CA ARG A 311 -5.59 23.28 6.60
C ARG A 311 -5.27 21.79 6.55
N LEU A 312 -5.78 21.12 5.54
CA LEU A 312 -5.68 19.66 5.40
C LEU A 312 -4.60 19.20 4.40
N GLY A 313 -3.82 20.10 3.85
CA GLY A 313 -2.83 19.84 2.80
C GLY A 313 -3.43 19.93 1.39
N LYS A 314 -2.79 19.34 0.38
CA LYS A 314 -3.21 19.38 -1.05
C LYS A 314 -4.60 18.78 -1.34
N LYS A 315 -5.26 18.23 -0.36
CA LYS A 315 -6.61 17.64 -0.51
C LYS A 315 -7.75 18.66 -0.43
N VAL A 316 -7.44 19.93 -0.20
CA VAL A 316 -8.42 21.01 -0.11
C VAL A 316 -8.71 21.59 -1.49
#